data_4c60f899b1e680460dc39b4453777b75
#
_entry.id   4c60f899b1e680460dc39b4453777b75
#
_cell.length_a   1.000
_cell.length_b   1.000
_cell.length_c   1.000
_cell.angle_alpha   90.00
_cell.angle_beta   90.00
_cell.angle_gamma   90.00
#
_symmetry.space_group_name_H-M   'P 1'
#
loop_
_entity.id
_entity.type
_entity.pdbx_description
1 polymer ?
#
loop_
_entity_poly.entity_id
_entity_poly.type
_entity_poly.pdbx_seq_one_letter_code
_entity_poly.pdbx_strand_id
1 'polypeptide(L)'
;MSAEPSTLSFLRRRGLLTAVFALAACDGDTTPIVKDGSESLQLAPTNTLGVGRRPGGPGAGGTAAEKDPDYKLGANDRLRITVFGQPTLTGEYTLDGNGVLAFPLIGNIPADGVTTSQLQKAIAAKLEPDYLVNPNVSAEVITRRPFYVIGEVLKPGNYSYVTSLTAINAVAMAGGFTRRARKNDFYIRRTGTDGQTVRVEAHSGTVLQPGDTLEVRERLF
;
A
#
# COMPACT_ATOMS: atom_id res chain seq x y z
N MET A 1 -0.48 38.56 46.74
CA MET A 1 -1.19 37.52 47.46
C MET A 1 -1.28 36.37 46.48
N SER A 2 -0.27 35.56 46.30
CA SER A 2 0.20 34.39 47.07
C SER A 2 -0.84 33.26 47.03
N ALA A 3 -0.56 32.25 46.23
CA ALA A 3 -0.52 30.83 46.61
C ALA A 3 -0.26 29.91 45.39
N GLU A 4 0.92 29.38 45.30
CA GLU A 4 1.41 28.11 44.77
C GLU A 4 1.00 26.96 45.72
N PRO A 5 1.44 25.70 45.50
CA PRO A 5 1.23 24.70 44.43
C PRO A 5 0.71 23.34 45.00
N SER A 6 0.43 22.36 44.16
CA SER A 6 0.30 20.96 44.64
C SER A 6 0.89 19.97 43.63
N THR A 7 2.11 19.62 43.92
CA THR A 7 2.81 18.39 43.52
C THR A 7 2.12 17.17 44.12
N LEU A 8 1.77 16.20 43.29
CA LEU A 8 1.50 14.82 43.74
C LEU A 8 2.29 13.84 42.88
N SER A 9 3.40 13.45 43.45
CA SER A 9 4.20 12.29 43.14
C SER A 9 3.40 11.02 43.44
N PHE A 10 3.33 10.10 42.48
CA PHE A 10 2.89 8.73 42.76
C PHE A 10 3.89 7.70 42.21
N LEU A 11 4.68 7.29 43.14
CA LEU A 11 5.27 5.98 43.47
C LEU A 11 5.32 4.90 42.41
N ARG A 12 6.58 4.57 42.14
CA ARG A 12 7.09 3.26 41.71
C ARG A 12 6.42 2.08 42.42
N ARG A 13 5.99 1.09 41.68
CA ARG A 13 5.98 -0.30 42.13
C ARG A 13 6.76 -1.18 41.15
N ARG A 14 7.97 -1.50 41.60
CA ARG A 14 8.75 -2.67 41.19
C ARG A 14 8.04 -3.90 41.73
N GLY A 15 7.69 -4.81 40.84
CA GLY A 15 7.30 -6.17 41.17
C GLY A 15 8.25 -7.14 40.48
N LEU A 16 9.22 -7.55 41.22
CA LEU A 16 10.15 -8.64 40.96
C LEU A 16 9.41 -9.94 41.25
N LEU A 17 9.29 -10.85 40.31
CA LEU A 17 8.97 -12.24 40.57
C LEU A 17 9.85 -13.12 39.69
N THR A 18 10.83 -13.66 40.37
CA THR A 18 11.64 -14.82 40.03
C THR A 18 10.84 -16.09 40.33
N ALA A 19 11.01 -17.11 39.51
CA ALA A 19 11.04 -18.55 39.80
C ALA A 19 10.70 -19.31 38.53
N VAL A 20 11.38 -20.25 38.10
CA VAL A 20 12.08 -21.45 38.49
C VAL A 20 11.88 -22.46 37.37
N PHE A 21 12.99 -22.88 36.81
CA PHE A 21 13.43 -24.20 36.40
C PHE A 21 12.38 -25.31 36.25
N ALA A 22 12.35 -25.92 35.06
CA ALA A 22 12.29 -27.37 34.92
C ALA A 22 12.94 -27.82 33.61
N LEU A 23 14.11 -28.40 33.73
CA LEU A 23 14.69 -29.33 32.74
C LEU A 23 13.86 -30.61 32.73
N ALA A 24 13.56 -31.12 31.53
CA ALA A 24 13.34 -32.54 31.29
C ALA A 24 13.95 -32.90 29.96
N ALA A 25 15.08 -33.58 30.06
CA ALA A 25 15.67 -34.37 28.98
C ALA A 25 15.03 -35.77 28.98
N CYS A 26 14.83 -36.34 27.81
CA CYS A 26 14.82 -37.79 27.47
C CYS A 26 14.76 -37.88 25.95
N ASP A 27 15.82 -38.17 25.25
CA ASP A 27 16.34 -39.49 24.85
C ASP A 27 15.33 -40.40 24.11
N GLY A 28 15.82 -40.90 22.96
CA GLY A 28 15.20 -41.98 22.23
C GLY A 28 15.22 -41.76 20.72
N ASP A 29 16.33 -41.79 20.01
CA ASP A 29 16.96 -42.87 19.32
C ASP A 29 15.99 -43.94 18.77
N THR A 30 15.91 -44.03 17.46
CA THR A 30 15.97 -45.28 16.69
C THR A 30 15.59 -45.02 15.23
N THR A 31 16.56 -45.02 14.36
CA THR A 31 16.37 -45.36 12.95
C THR A 31 16.15 -46.87 12.81
N PRO A 32 15.40 -47.31 11.81
CA PRO A 32 15.98 -48.32 10.96
C PRO A 32 15.91 -47.97 9.46
N ILE A 33 17.06 -48.12 8.88
CA ILE A 33 17.29 -48.28 7.44
C ILE A 33 16.61 -49.59 7.01
N VAL A 34 15.69 -49.47 6.04
CA VAL A 34 15.34 -50.64 5.21
C VAL A 34 15.66 -50.26 3.76
N LYS A 35 16.73 -50.89 3.28
CA LYS A 35 16.97 -51.15 1.87
C LYS A 35 15.97 -52.21 1.42
N ASP A 36 15.26 -51.95 0.36
CA ASP A 36 15.03 -52.98 -0.65
C ASP A 36 14.76 -52.34 -1.99
N GLY A 37 15.50 -52.80 -2.96
CA GLY A 37 15.47 -52.44 -4.33
C GLY A 37 14.30 -53.11 -5.05
N SER A 38 13.73 -52.36 -5.94
CA SER A 38 13.18 -52.89 -7.18
C SER A 38 13.22 -51.80 -8.22
N GLU A 39 14.16 -51.94 -9.08
CA GLU A 39 14.26 -51.35 -10.40
C GLU A 39 12.99 -51.68 -11.19
N SER A 40 12.24 -50.73 -11.58
CA SER A 40 11.32 -50.86 -12.69
C SER A 40 11.56 -49.71 -13.66
N LEU A 41 12.29 -50.05 -14.70
CA LEU A 41 12.40 -49.32 -15.95
C LEU A 41 11.00 -49.11 -16.53
N GLN A 42 10.49 -47.88 -16.47
CA GLN A 42 9.29 -47.54 -17.19
C GLN A 42 9.65 -46.58 -18.31
N LEU A 43 9.52 -47.12 -19.53
CA LEU A 43 9.70 -46.43 -20.81
C LEU A 43 8.86 -45.13 -20.85
N ALA A 44 9.51 -44.08 -21.30
CA ALA A 44 8.84 -42.83 -21.69
C ALA A 44 7.88 -43.06 -22.87
N PRO A 45 6.66 -42.54 -22.84
CA PRO A 45 5.87 -42.51 -24.04
C PRO A 45 6.25 -41.29 -24.86
N THR A 46 6.44 -41.57 -26.11
CA THR A 46 6.71 -40.74 -27.25
C THR A 46 5.79 -39.51 -27.33
N ASN A 47 6.43 -38.41 -27.57
CA ASN A 47 6.01 -37.12 -28.08
C ASN A 47 4.85 -37.21 -29.12
N THR A 48 3.68 -36.72 -28.74
CA THR A 48 2.61 -36.41 -29.67
C THR A 48 2.57 -34.89 -29.85
N LEU A 49 2.90 -34.45 -31.03
CA LEU A 49 2.76 -33.06 -31.51
C LEU A 49 1.31 -32.59 -31.30
N GLY A 50 1.05 -31.89 -30.22
CA GLY A 50 -0.20 -31.21 -29.90
C GLY A 50 -0.05 -29.73 -30.21
N VAL A 51 -0.73 -29.32 -31.23
CA VAL A 51 -1.15 -28.00 -31.71
C VAL A 51 -1.05 -26.89 -30.66
N GLY A 52 -0.35 -25.82 -31.03
CA GLY A 52 -0.07 -24.63 -30.27
C GLY A 52 -1.28 -24.02 -29.56
N ARG A 53 -1.23 -24.09 -28.25
CA ARG A 53 -2.03 -23.24 -27.38
C ARG A 53 -1.28 -21.92 -27.25
N ARG A 54 -1.77 -20.87 -27.93
CA ARG A 54 -1.30 -19.50 -27.71
C ARG A 54 -1.40 -19.21 -26.22
N PRO A 55 -0.34 -18.70 -25.58
CA PRO A 55 -0.47 -18.16 -24.24
C PRO A 55 -1.47 -17.01 -24.32
N GLY A 56 -2.59 -17.16 -23.63
CA GLY A 56 -3.55 -16.07 -23.42
C GLY A 56 -2.80 -14.87 -22.89
N GLY A 57 -3.07 -13.71 -23.48
CA GLY A 57 -2.59 -12.44 -22.99
C GLY A 57 -2.91 -12.27 -21.50
N PRO A 58 -2.22 -11.35 -20.80
CA PRO A 58 -2.46 -11.10 -19.38
C PRO A 58 -3.92 -10.68 -19.23
N GLY A 59 -4.72 -11.60 -18.68
CA GLY A 59 -6.07 -11.29 -18.24
C GLY A 59 -5.95 -10.10 -17.28
N ALA A 60 -6.80 -9.11 -17.49
CA ALA A 60 -7.01 -8.05 -16.51
C ALA A 60 -7.51 -8.69 -15.22
N GLY A 61 -6.58 -9.21 -14.43
CA GLY A 61 -6.83 -9.61 -13.06
C GLY A 61 -7.15 -8.34 -12.29
N GLY A 62 -8.40 -8.23 -11.85
CA GLY A 62 -8.77 -7.21 -10.88
C GLY A 62 -7.79 -7.32 -9.72
N THR A 63 -6.92 -6.33 -9.59
CA THR A 63 -6.02 -6.21 -8.44
C THR A 63 -6.89 -6.11 -7.20
N ALA A 64 -6.86 -7.16 -6.37
CA ALA A 64 -7.33 -7.07 -5.00
C ALA A 64 -6.70 -5.80 -4.40
N ALA A 65 -7.53 -4.92 -3.85
CA ALA A 65 -7.08 -3.67 -3.27
C ALA A 65 -6.06 -3.99 -2.18
N GLU A 66 -4.80 -3.78 -2.49
CA GLU A 66 -3.69 -4.04 -1.58
C GLU A 66 -3.75 -3.02 -0.46
N LYS A 67 -3.98 -3.50 0.76
CA LYS A 67 -4.09 -2.68 1.96
C LYS A 67 -2.71 -2.18 2.35
N ASP A 68 -2.37 -0.99 1.90
CA ASP A 68 -1.17 -0.28 2.32
C ASP A 68 -1.51 0.54 3.58
N PRO A 69 -1.04 0.11 4.77
CA PRO A 69 -1.43 0.75 6.03
C PRO A 69 -0.91 2.19 6.17
N ASP A 70 0.13 2.53 5.43
CA ASP A 70 0.78 3.85 5.50
C ASP A 70 0.32 4.79 4.38
N TYR A 71 -0.54 4.32 3.48
CA TYR A 71 -1.05 5.18 2.41
C TYR A 71 -1.93 6.29 2.96
N LYS A 72 -1.58 7.52 2.63
CA LYS A 72 -2.37 8.71 2.94
C LYS A 72 -3.25 9.07 1.77
N LEU A 73 -4.53 9.14 2.04
CA LEU A 73 -5.55 9.53 1.09
C LEU A 73 -5.31 10.96 0.61
N GLY A 74 -5.76 11.27 -0.58
CA GLY A 74 -5.69 12.60 -1.13
C GLY A 74 -6.73 12.85 -2.22
N ALA A 75 -6.74 14.05 -2.76
CA ALA A 75 -7.67 14.47 -3.79
C ALA A 75 -7.74 13.51 -4.97
N ASN A 76 -8.94 13.25 -5.49
CA ASN A 76 -9.23 12.33 -6.60
C ASN A 76 -8.95 10.85 -6.35
N ASP A 77 -8.65 10.42 -5.12
CA ASP A 77 -8.62 9.00 -4.80
C ASP A 77 -10.04 8.41 -4.83
N ARG A 78 -10.17 7.19 -5.39
CA ARG A 78 -11.44 6.46 -5.39
C ARG A 78 -11.39 5.37 -4.34
N LEU A 79 -12.41 5.35 -3.51
CA LEU A 79 -12.56 4.44 -2.39
C LEU A 79 -13.81 3.59 -2.58
N ARG A 80 -13.74 2.34 -2.17
CA ARG A 80 -14.92 1.52 -1.90
C ARG A 80 -15.15 1.51 -0.41
N ILE A 81 -16.31 1.99 0.02
CA ILE A 81 -16.72 1.98 1.41
C ILE A 81 -17.85 1.00 1.55
N THR A 82 -17.69 0.06 2.48
CA THR A 82 -18.68 -0.95 2.81
C THR A 82 -19.11 -0.75 4.24
N VAL A 83 -20.40 -0.49 4.45
CA VAL A 83 -21.02 -0.43 5.77
C VAL A 83 -21.83 -1.70 5.98
N PHE A 84 -21.38 -2.53 6.89
CA PHE A 84 -22.02 -3.83 7.11
C PHE A 84 -23.49 -3.67 7.54
N GLY A 85 -24.37 -4.43 6.89
CA GLY A 85 -25.81 -4.34 7.15
C GLY A 85 -26.51 -3.12 6.51
N GLN A 86 -25.81 -2.25 5.79
CA GLN A 86 -26.36 -1.05 5.17
C GLN A 86 -25.98 -0.96 3.68
N PRO A 87 -26.70 -1.62 2.79
CA PRO A 87 -26.41 -1.62 1.36
C PRO A 87 -26.53 -0.22 0.71
N THR A 88 -27.37 0.65 1.27
CA THR A 88 -27.57 2.03 0.79
C THR A 88 -26.38 2.95 1.05
N LEU A 89 -25.54 2.63 2.03
CA LEU A 89 -24.32 3.37 2.37
C LEU A 89 -23.07 2.70 1.79
N THR A 90 -23.21 1.51 1.24
CA THR A 90 -22.11 0.77 0.60
C THR A 90 -22.00 1.18 -0.86
N GLY A 91 -20.80 1.63 -1.26
CA GLY A 91 -20.59 2.09 -2.63
C GLY A 91 -19.18 2.56 -2.92
N GLU A 92 -19.00 3.07 -4.12
CA GLU A 92 -17.76 3.73 -4.53
C GLU A 92 -17.90 5.24 -4.36
N TYR A 93 -16.89 5.82 -3.74
CA TYR A 93 -16.83 7.23 -3.42
C TYR A 93 -15.51 7.80 -3.95
N THR A 94 -15.54 9.05 -4.39
CA THR A 94 -14.34 9.74 -4.87
C THR A 94 -14.12 10.98 -3.99
N LEU A 95 -12.89 11.19 -3.55
CA LEU A 95 -12.52 12.42 -2.87
C LEU A 95 -12.53 13.57 -3.87
N ASP A 96 -13.04 14.72 -3.45
CA ASP A 96 -13.02 15.93 -4.26
C ASP A 96 -11.60 16.52 -4.41
N GLY A 97 -11.48 17.64 -5.13
CA GLY A 97 -10.20 18.33 -5.33
C GLY A 97 -9.56 18.88 -4.04
N ASN A 98 -10.32 18.96 -2.95
CA ASN A 98 -9.85 19.39 -1.63
C ASN A 98 -9.62 18.20 -0.68
N GLY A 99 -9.73 16.97 -1.17
CA GLY A 99 -9.58 15.78 -0.36
C GLY A 99 -10.72 15.52 0.61
N VAL A 100 -11.92 16.02 0.29
CA VAL A 100 -13.12 15.82 1.11
C VAL A 100 -13.98 14.72 0.53
N LEU A 101 -14.45 13.83 1.40
CA LEU A 101 -15.39 12.77 1.08
C LEU A 101 -16.83 13.24 1.36
N ALA A 102 -17.66 13.28 0.34
CA ALA A 102 -19.11 13.45 0.51
C ALA A 102 -19.75 12.10 0.79
N PHE A 103 -20.25 11.90 2.01
CA PHE A 103 -20.85 10.64 2.43
C PHE A 103 -22.30 10.82 2.82
N PRO A 104 -23.21 9.92 2.38
CA PRO A 104 -24.64 10.02 2.72
C PRO A 104 -24.87 10.06 4.24
N LEU A 105 -25.92 10.76 4.66
CA LEU A 105 -26.37 10.98 6.03
C LEU A 105 -25.44 11.86 6.89
N ILE A 106 -24.14 11.69 6.81
CA ILE A 106 -23.16 12.37 7.69
C ILE A 106 -22.43 13.54 7.00
N GLY A 107 -22.75 13.77 5.72
CA GLY A 107 -22.24 14.91 4.96
C GLY A 107 -20.75 14.82 4.64
N ASN A 108 -20.06 15.93 4.72
CA ASN A 108 -18.66 16.06 4.31
C ASN A 108 -17.69 15.63 5.40
N ILE A 109 -16.69 14.82 5.00
CA ILE A 109 -15.64 14.30 5.88
C ILE A 109 -14.29 14.66 5.28
N PRO A 110 -13.42 15.42 5.97
CA PRO A 110 -12.07 15.68 5.51
C PRO A 110 -11.29 14.37 5.55
N ALA A 111 -10.72 13.98 4.40
CA ALA A 111 -10.00 12.73 4.22
C ALA A 111 -8.59 12.93 3.66
N ASP A 112 -8.18 14.16 3.34
CA ASP A 112 -6.83 14.45 2.86
C ASP A 112 -5.77 14.19 3.94
N GLY A 113 -4.72 13.48 3.58
CA GLY A 113 -3.61 13.16 4.49
C GLY A 113 -3.90 12.11 5.57
N VAL A 114 -5.14 11.59 5.66
CA VAL A 114 -5.49 10.53 6.62
C VAL A 114 -5.34 9.13 6.01
N THR A 115 -5.16 8.13 6.84
CA THR A 115 -5.13 6.73 6.39
C THR A 115 -6.54 6.16 6.23
N THR A 116 -6.68 5.06 5.48
CA THR A 116 -7.96 4.36 5.36
C THR A 116 -8.53 3.93 6.71
N SER A 117 -7.68 3.51 7.65
CA SER A 117 -8.09 3.12 9.00
C SER A 117 -8.63 4.30 9.82
N GLN A 118 -8.02 5.48 9.66
CA GLN A 118 -8.50 6.70 10.31
C GLN A 118 -9.84 7.15 9.72
N LEU A 119 -9.98 7.07 8.39
CA LEU A 119 -11.23 7.37 7.71
C LEU A 119 -12.36 6.44 8.16
N GLN A 120 -12.11 5.14 8.26
CA GLN A 120 -13.09 4.16 8.77
C GLN A 120 -13.61 4.55 10.16
N LYS A 121 -12.70 4.89 11.07
CA LYS A 121 -13.05 5.33 12.43
C LYS A 121 -13.84 6.65 12.43
N ALA A 122 -13.46 7.59 11.57
CA ALA A 122 -14.16 8.87 11.45
C ALA A 122 -15.60 8.71 10.91
N ILE A 123 -15.79 7.82 9.93
CA ILE A 123 -17.12 7.48 9.41
C ILE A 123 -17.95 6.79 10.49
N ALA A 124 -17.39 5.78 11.17
CA ALA A 124 -18.09 5.08 12.23
C ALA A 124 -18.53 6.02 13.36
N ALA A 125 -17.63 6.87 13.83
CA ALA A 125 -17.92 7.85 14.89
C ALA A 125 -18.99 8.89 14.50
N LYS A 126 -19.10 9.24 13.19
CA LYS A 126 -20.14 10.15 12.71
C LYS A 126 -21.49 9.45 12.46
N LEU A 127 -21.47 8.16 12.19
CA LEU A 127 -22.69 7.37 12.05
C LEU A 127 -23.32 7.03 13.42
N GLU A 128 -22.51 6.99 14.49
CA GLU A 128 -22.97 6.90 15.87
C GLU A 128 -23.21 8.30 16.45
N PRO A 129 -24.16 8.50 17.33
CA PRO A 129 -25.26 7.60 17.75
C PRO A 129 -26.52 7.76 16.89
N ASP A 130 -26.53 8.73 15.93
CA ASP A 130 -27.78 9.23 15.33
C ASP A 130 -28.39 8.28 14.30
N TYR A 131 -27.54 7.49 13.62
CA TYR A 131 -27.97 6.67 12.48
C TYR A 131 -27.79 5.17 12.70
N LEU A 132 -26.71 4.74 13.35
CA LEU A 132 -26.37 3.32 13.50
C LEU A 132 -25.78 3.05 14.90
N VAL A 133 -26.01 1.85 15.41
CA VAL A 133 -25.39 1.37 16.64
C VAL A 133 -24.23 0.43 16.27
N ASN A 134 -23.02 0.74 16.73
CA ASN A 134 -21.79 -0.02 16.44
C ASN A 134 -21.60 -0.34 14.95
N PRO A 135 -21.54 0.66 14.05
CA PRO A 135 -21.37 0.42 12.63
C PRO A 135 -20.00 -0.20 12.31
N ASN A 136 -20.00 -1.29 11.57
CA ASN A 136 -18.77 -1.86 11.03
C ASN A 136 -18.52 -1.28 9.63
N VAL A 137 -17.50 -0.46 9.51
CA VAL A 137 -17.13 0.26 8.28
C VAL A 137 -15.80 -0.26 7.77
N SER A 138 -15.77 -0.68 6.50
CA SER A 138 -14.55 -0.98 5.75
C SER A 138 -14.36 0.05 4.64
N ALA A 139 -13.15 0.55 4.48
CA ALA A 139 -12.78 1.43 3.36
C ALA A 139 -11.52 0.89 2.68
N GLU A 140 -11.60 0.77 1.37
CA GLU A 140 -10.52 0.25 0.52
C GLU A 140 -10.26 1.23 -0.61
N VAL A 141 -8.99 1.44 -0.98
CA VAL A 141 -8.62 2.29 -2.11
C VAL A 141 -8.71 1.48 -3.39
N ILE A 142 -9.61 1.85 -4.30
CA ILE A 142 -9.76 1.21 -5.61
C ILE A 142 -8.74 1.77 -6.59
N THR A 143 -8.64 3.10 -6.63
CA THR A 143 -7.75 3.79 -7.56
C THR A 143 -7.04 4.90 -6.83
N ARG A 144 -5.71 4.89 -6.90
CA ARG A 144 -4.85 5.96 -6.38
C ARG A 144 -4.63 7.01 -7.44
N ARG A 145 -4.28 8.22 -7.02
CA ARG A 145 -3.85 9.30 -7.92
C ARG A 145 -2.76 8.82 -8.88
N PRO A 146 -2.80 9.18 -10.16
CA PRO A 146 -1.73 8.88 -11.08
C PRO A 146 -0.45 9.64 -10.69
N PHE A 147 0.69 9.13 -11.10
CA PHE A 147 1.95 9.87 -11.10
C PHE A 147 2.30 10.30 -12.53
N TYR A 148 3.20 11.26 -12.65
CA TYR A 148 3.59 11.83 -13.92
C TYR A 148 5.07 11.58 -14.18
N VAL A 149 5.43 11.30 -15.42
CA VAL A 149 6.83 11.16 -15.85
C VAL A 149 7.09 12.13 -16.98
N ILE A 150 8.12 12.96 -16.80
CA ILE A 150 8.52 13.97 -17.77
C ILE A 150 10.03 13.93 -18.02
N GLY A 151 10.48 14.61 -19.09
CA GLY A 151 11.90 14.71 -19.45
C GLY A 151 12.35 13.58 -20.39
N GLU A 152 13.59 13.11 -20.20
CA GLU A 152 14.28 12.21 -21.13
C GLU A 152 13.86 10.73 -20.96
N VAL A 153 12.56 10.46 -21.18
CA VAL A 153 11.97 9.13 -21.26
C VAL A 153 11.31 8.94 -22.63
N LEU A 154 11.13 7.69 -23.05
CA LEU A 154 10.57 7.40 -24.38
C LEU A 154 9.11 7.81 -24.51
N LYS A 155 8.33 7.69 -23.43
CA LYS A 155 6.90 8.01 -23.41
C LYS A 155 6.59 8.85 -22.15
N PRO A 156 6.78 10.17 -22.21
CA PRO A 156 6.35 11.04 -21.12
C PRO A 156 4.82 11.05 -21.02
N GLY A 157 4.28 11.16 -19.80
CA GLY A 157 2.83 11.14 -19.58
C GLY A 157 2.44 10.83 -18.15
N ASN A 158 1.17 10.53 -17.95
CA ASN A 158 0.61 10.09 -16.69
C ASN A 158 0.47 8.57 -16.64
N TYR A 159 0.71 7.99 -15.47
CA TYR A 159 0.68 6.55 -15.25
C TYR A 159 -0.06 6.19 -13.97
N SER A 160 -0.74 5.06 -13.96
CA SER A 160 -1.38 4.54 -12.75
C SER A 160 -0.34 4.16 -11.70
N TYR A 161 -0.56 4.61 -10.48
CA TYR A 161 0.35 4.31 -9.37
C TYR A 161 0.18 2.86 -8.89
N VAL A 162 1.32 2.22 -8.63
CA VAL A 162 1.41 0.87 -8.03
C VAL A 162 2.15 1.00 -6.69
N THR A 163 1.75 0.23 -5.69
CA THR A 163 2.38 0.22 -4.36
C THR A 163 3.88 -0.01 -4.46
N SER A 164 4.65 0.71 -3.65
CA SER A 164 6.12 0.63 -3.61
C SER A 164 6.82 0.94 -4.94
N LEU A 165 6.22 1.81 -5.75
CA LEU A 165 6.79 2.21 -7.04
C LEU A 165 8.09 3.00 -6.85
N THR A 166 9.17 2.51 -7.44
CA THR A 166 10.47 3.22 -7.44
C THR A 166 10.64 4.08 -8.69
N ALA A 167 11.55 5.06 -8.63
CA ALA A 167 11.84 5.95 -9.75
C ALA A 167 12.27 5.17 -11.01
N ILE A 168 13.07 4.10 -10.86
CA ILE A 168 13.48 3.28 -11.99
C ILE A 168 12.30 2.50 -12.61
N ASN A 169 11.39 1.99 -11.79
CA ASN A 169 10.20 1.29 -12.26
C ASN A 169 9.25 2.25 -13.00
N ALA A 170 9.13 3.48 -12.53
CA ALA A 170 8.35 4.52 -13.20
C ALA A 170 8.93 4.85 -14.57
N VAL A 171 10.26 4.97 -14.70
CA VAL A 171 10.92 5.14 -16.00
C VAL A 171 10.71 3.93 -16.91
N ALA A 172 10.76 2.70 -16.37
CA ALA A 172 10.47 1.49 -17.13
C ALA A 172 9.03 1.49 -17.68
N MET A 173 8.04 1.92 -16.89
CA MET A 173 6.66 2.11 -17.34
C MET A 173 6.55 3.15 -18.46
N ALA A 174 7.40 4.19 -18.42
CA ALA A 174 7.50 5.20 -19.47
C ALA A 174 8.29 4.73 -20.72
N GLY A 175 8.55 3.42 -20.83
CA GLY A 175 9.25 2.82 -21.98
C GLY A 175 10.79 2.87 -21.86
N GLY A 176 11.33 3.37 -20.75
CA GLY A 176 12.77 3.49 -20.52
C GLY A 176 13.33 4.86 -20.84
N PHE A 177 14.64 4.96 -20.71
CA PHE A 177 15.42 6.18 -20.95
C PHE A 177 15.64 6.46 -22.43
N THR A 178 15.69 7.74 -22.79
CA THR A 178 16.25 8.14 -24.10
C THR A 178 17.78 8.00 -24.08
N ARG A 179 18.41 8.20 -25.26
CA ARG A 179 19.90 8.19 -25.38
C ARG A 179 20.55 9.35 -24.65
N ARG A 180 19.81 10.43 -24.43
CA ARG A 180 20.28 11.66 -23.79
C ARG A 180 19.98 11.70 -22.29
N ALA A 181 19.33 10.69 -21.75
CA ALA A 181 18.92 10.66 -20.37
C ALA A 181 20.10 10.51 -19.39
N ARG A 182 20.02 11.22 -18.28
CA ARG A 182 20.85 11.01 -17.10
C ARG A 182 20.21 9.91 -16.24
N LYS A 183 20.89 8.76 -16.14
CA LYS A 183 20.28 7.53 -15.61
C LYS A 183 20.30 7.40 -14.10
N ASN A 184 21.07 8.21 -13.39
CA ASN A 184 21.31 8.02 -11.96
C ASN A 184 20.62 9.07 -11.08
N ASP A 185 20.30 10.24 -11.63
CA ASP A 185 19.76 11.36 -10.87
C ASP A 185 18.47 11.85 -11.48
N PHE A 186 17.45 11.87 -10.67
CA PHE A 186 16.12 12.32 -11.01
C PHE A 186 15.70 13.46 -10.09
N TYR A 187 14.68 14.18 -10.45
CA TYR A 187 13.96 15.04 -9.54
C TYR A 187 12.52 14.53 -9.38
N ILE A 188 12.05 14.57 -8.16
CA ILE A 188 10.65 14.35 -7.85
C ILE A 188 10.07 15.69 -7.41
N ARG A 189 9.02 16.13 -8.09
CA ARG A 189 8.19 17.23 -7.63
C ARG A 189 7.01 16.63 -6.89
N ARG A 190 6.92 16.94 -5.61
CA ARG A 190 5.86 16.48 -4.72
C ARG A 190 5.09 17.67 -4.21
N THR A 191 3.76 17.62 -4.35
CA THR A 191 2.89 18.63 -3.78
C THR A 191 2.45 18.14 -2.40
N GLY A 192 2.76 18.92 -1.37
CA GLY A 192 2.33 18.65 0.01
C GLY A 192 0.85 18.95 0.21
N THR A 193 0.33 18.57 1.38
CA THR A 193 -1.05 18.89 1.81
C THR A 193 -1.30 20.38 1.98
N ASP A 194 -0.23 21.15 2.13
CA ASP A 194 -0.23 22.64 2.16
C ASP A 194 -0.31 23.28 0.76
N GLY A 195 -0.40 22.47 -0.29
CA GLY A 195 -0.43 22.92 -1.69
C GLY A 195 0.93 23.37 -2.23
N GLN A 196 1.99 23.34 -1.43
CA GLN A 196 3.32 23.69 -1.89
C GLN A 196 3.99 22.53 -2.62
N THR A 197 4.63 22.85 -3.74
CA THR A 197 5.39 21.87 -4.50
C THR A 197 6.86 21.94 -4.14
N VAL A 198 7.39 20.87 -3.60
CA VAL A 198 8.80 20.71 -3.24
C VAL A 198 9.48 19.86 -4.30
N ARG A 199 10.68 20.29 -4.72
CA ARG A 199 11.54 19.52 -5.60
C ARG A 199 12.59 18.78 -4.77
N VAL A 200 12.59 17.45 -4.86
CA VAL A 200 13.48 16.55 -4.11
C VAL A 200 14.39 15.82 -5.10
N GLU A 201 15.66 15.74 -4.79
CA GLU A 201 16.57 14.87 -5.54
C GLU A 201 16.26 13.41 -5.24
N ALA A 202 16.28 12.59 -6.28
CA ALA A 202 15.92 11.18 -6.20
C ALA A 202 16.89 10.31 -6.99
N HIS A 203 17.07 9.11 -6.54
CA HIS A 203 17.88 8.08 -7.19
C HIS A 203 16.98 6.93 -7.68
N SER A 204 17.54 5.97 -8.40
CA SER A 204 16.80 4.86 -8.98
C SER A 204 15.93 4.07 -7.98
N GLY A 205 16.38 3.92 -6.74
CA GLY A 205 15.64 3.24 -5.67
C GLY A 205 14.67 4.11 -4.87
N THR A 206 14.59 5.42 -5.15
CA THR A 206 13.67 6.31 -4.41
C THR A 206 12.22 5.94 -4.71
N VAL A 207 11.42 5.77 -3.66
CA VAL A 207 10.00 5.44 -3.77
C VAL A 207 9.18 6.69 -4.09
N LEU A 208 8.38 6.60 -5.14
CA LEU A 208 7.42 7.64 -5.52
C LEU A 208 6.17 7.55 -4.65
N GLN A 209 5.49 8.67 -4.52
CA GLN A 209 4.15 8.75 -3.94
C GLN A 209 3.11 9.04 -5.03
N PRO A 210 1.85 8.66 -4.83
CA PRO A 210 0.77 9.05 -5.73
C PRO A 210 0.68 10.58 -5.87
N GLY A 211 0.58 11.06 -7.11
CA GLY A 211 0.59 12.49 -7.43
C GLY A 211 1.98 13.09 -7.66
N ASP A 212 3.06 12.33 -7.45
CA ASP A 212 4.42 12.80 -7.73
C ASP A 212 4.64 13.01 -9.24
N THR A 213 5.49 13.96 -9.57
CA THR A 213 6.02 14.13 -10.93
C THR A 213 7.51 13.79 -10.93
N LEU A 214 7.85 12.71 -11.63
CA LEU A 214 9.23 12.29 -11.86
C LEU A 214 9.81 13.01 -13.07
N GLU A 215 10.88 13.75 -12.88
CA GLU A 215 11.61 14.47 -13.94
C GLU A 215 12.95 13.77 -14.21
N VAL A 216 13.10 13.22 -15.41
CA VAL A 216 14.35 12.62 -15.89
C VAL A 216 15.14 13.67 -16.65
N ARG A 217 16.32 14.00 -16.15
CA ARG A 217 17.18 15.03 -16.73
C ARG A 217 17.90 14.56 -17.98
N GLU A 218 18.25 15.53 -18.80
CA GLU A 218 19.20 15.35 -19.89
C GLU A 218 20.64 15.28 -19.34
N ARG A 219 21.46 14.44 -19.94
CA ARG A 219 22.89 14.38 -19.70
C ARG A 219 23.57 15.51 -20.47
N LEU A 220 24.16 16.45 -19.76
CA LEU A 220 25.03 17.44 -20.35
C LEU A 220 26.41 16.79 -20.54
N PHE A 221 26.70 16.35 -21.77
CA PHE A 221 27.97 15.77 -22.25
C PHE A 221 28.50 14.55 -21.51
#